data_3790dca2d03a98143b2dd713b982ee94
#
_entry.id   3790dca2d03a98143b2dd713b982ee94
#
_cell.length_a   1.000
_cell.length_b   1.000
_cell.length_c   1.000
_cell.angle_alpha   90.00
_cell.angle_beta   90.00
_cell.angle_gamma   90.00
#
_symmetry.space_group_name_H-M   'P 1'
#
loop_
_entity.id
_entity.type
_entity.pdbx_description
1 polymer ?
#
loop_
_entity_poly.entity_id
_entity_poly.type
_entity_poly.pdbx_seq_one_letter_code
_entity_poly.pdbx_strand_id
1 'polypeptide(L)'
;MVICYLNPQNLRTRKMEKLSKIGRYQFLAEPFHCDFTNHLFMGHLGNHMLNAADFHSNERGYGMNYLNTINKTWVLSRLAIEMYDMPKAYEKFYVETWVDSVMKYFTSRNFKVVNEEGHVYGYGKSIWAMIDMDTRQPTDIFAVREGLINEYIETSYECPIEKFSRVKVTGEEELLRSINTYYNDVDVNGHITSVKYIEHLLDLWDLDWYRTHFIKRFEIAYVAEAHHGDQLNFYREHREIERENDFNFKITKTTSDNTEVETCRCRVLFNSIL
;
A
#
# COMPACT_ATOMS: atom_id res chain seq x y z
N MET A 1 48.83 -18.41 20.46
CA MET A 1 48.31 -17.74 19.25
C MET A 1 48.34 -18.80 18.13
N VAL A 2 47.20 -19.49 17.95
CA VAL A 2 47.07 -20.58 16.95
C VAL A 2 46.25 -19.99 15.79
N ILE A 3 46.92 -19.82 14.65
CA ILE A 3 46.31 -19.37 13.41
C ILE A 3 45.68 -20.59 12.74
N CYS A 4 44.36 -20.71 12.80
CA CYS A 4 43.64 -21.71 12.00
C CYS A 4 43.57 -21.25 10.57
N TYR A 5 44.32 -21.89 9.67
CA TYR A 5 44.18 -21.79 8.23
C TYR A 5 42.85 -22.41 7.81
N LEU A 6 41.91 -21.59 7.37
CA LEU A 6 40.68 -22.04 6.70
C LEU A 6 41.02 -22.53 5.33
N ASN A 7 40.75 -23.81 5.07
CA ASN A 7 40.97 -24.49 3.79
C ASN A 7 40.02 -23.94 2.71
N PRO A 8 40.54 -23.41 1.57
CA PRO A 8 39.72 -22.78 0.52
C PRO A 8 38.84 -23.74 -0.31
N GLN A 9 38.88 -25.04 -0.05
CA GLN A 9 38.22 -26.04 -0.90
C GLN A 9 36.78 -26.40 -0.48
N ASN A 10 36.18 -25.74 0.52
CA ASN A 10 34.81 -26.03 0.97
C ASN A 10 33.78 -24.96 0.60
N LEU A 11 34.01 -24.16 -0.43
CA LEU A 11 32.98 -23.40 -1.13
C LEU A 11 32.19 -24.33 -2.06
N ARG A 12 31.52 -25.34 -1.48
CA ARG A 12 30.41 -25.98 -2.17
C ARG A 12 29.39 -24.86 -2.42
N THR A 13 29.17 -24.55 -3.69
CA THR A 13 28.07 -23.75 -4.20
C THR A 13 26.78 -24.27 -3.54
N ARG A 14 26.37 -23.67 -2.43
CA ARG A 14 25.03 -23.85 -1.90
C ARG A 14 24.13 -23.35 -3.02
N LYS A 15 23.48 -24.28 -3.73
CA LYS A 15 22.39 -23.96 -4.63
C LYS A 15 21.42 -23.14 -3.78
N MET A 16 21.33 -21.83 -3.97
CA MET A 16 20.40 -21.01 -3.24
C MET A 16 19.02 -21.59 -3.52
N GLU A 17 18.38 -22.13 -2.49
CA GLU A 17 17.00 -22.60 -2.60
C GLU A 17 16.16 -21.43 -3.10
N LYS A 18 15.38 -21.67 -4.16
CA LYS A 18 14.48 -20.67 -4.71
C LYS A 18 13.47 -20.28 -3.62
N LEU A 19 13.39 -19.00 -3.29
CA LEU A 19 12.42 -18.51 -2.31
C LEU A 19 10.99 -18.82 -2.76
N SER A 20 10.10 -19.00 -1.78
CA SER A 20 8.67 -19.17 -2.04
C SER A 20 8.11 -18.00 -2.85
N LYS A 21 7.12 -18.26 -3.72
CA LYS A 21 6.36 -17.23 -4.43
C LYS A 21 5.54 -16.36 -3.47
N ILE A 22 5.12 -16.93 -2.33
CA ILE A 22 4.42 -16.23 -1.27
C ILE A 22 5.43 -15.86 -0.19
N GLY A 23 5.53 -14.57 0.14
CA GLY A 23 6.24 -14.08 1.31
C GLY A 23 5.29 -14.00 2.50
N ARG A 24 5.79 -14.29 3.71
CA ARG A 24 5.04 -14.17 4.97
C ARG A 24 5.89 -13.40 5.96
N TYR A 25 5.41 -12.24 6.39
CA TYR A 25 6.12 -11.30 7.25
C TYR A 25 5.34 -11.06 8.52
N GLN A 26 6.01 -11.24 9.67
CA GLN A 26 5.42 -11.02 10.98
C GLN A 26 5.48 -9.56 11.36
N PHE A 27 4.37 -9.06 11.90
CA PHE A 27 4.24 -7.73 12.49
C PHE A 27 3.60 -7.83 13.87
N LEU A 28 3.65 -6.75 14.61
CA LEU A 28 2.97 -6.55 15.88
C LEU A 28 1.99 -5.38 15.70
N ALA A 29 0.78 -5.50 16.22
CA ALA A 29 -0.09 -4.35 16.39
C ALA A 29 0.40 -3.57 17.63
N GLU A 30 1.31 -2.62 17.41
CA GLU A 30 1.87 -1.80 18.47
C GLU A 30 0.79 -0.90 19.06
N PRO A 31 0.68 -0.77 20.40
CA PRO A 31 -0.43 -0.06 21.04
C PRO A 31 -0.56 1.41 20.62
N PHE A 32 0.56 2.08 20.26
CA PHE A 32 0.53 3.46 19.75
C PHE A 32 0.17 3.57 18.26
N HIS A 33 0.00 2.44 17.58
CA HIS A 33 -0.53 2.34 16.22
C HIS A 33 -1.97 1.79 16.20
N CYS A 34 -2.61 1.75 17.38
CA CYS A 34 -4.00 1.33 17.54
C CYS A 34 -4.89 2.50 17.94
N ASP A 35 -6.15 2.42 17.52
CA ASP A 35 -7.15 3.42 17.82
C ASP A 35 -7.76 3.26 19.23
N PHE A 36 -8.71 4.12 19.57
CA PHE A 36 -9.40 4.11 20.87
C PHE A 36 -10.29 2.87 21.08
N THR A 37 -10.56 2.08 20.04
CA THR A 37 -11.26 0.78 20.12
C THR A 37 -10.29 -0.38 20.28
N ASN A 38 -9.01 -0.09 20.46
CA ASN A 38 -7.90 -1.05 20.63
C ASN A 38 -7.59 -1.86 19.37
N HIS A 39 -7.91 -1.36 18.18
CA HIS A 39 -7.61 -1.99 16.89
C HIS A 39 -6.56 -1.20 16.12
N LEU A 40 -5.74 -1.92 15.35
CA LEU A 40 -4.72 -1.32 14.48
C LEU A 40 -5.37 -0.33 13.51
N PHE A 41 -4.83 0.90 13.40
CA PHE A 41 -5.30 1.87 12.42
C PHE A 41 -5.15 1.35 10.98
N MET A 42 -6.12 1.65 10.13
CA MET A 42 -6.09 1.27 8.70
C MET A 42 -4.83 1.80 7.97
N GLY A 43 -4.38 3.02 8.28
CA GLY A 43 -3.16 3.59 7.72
C GLY A 43 -1.92 2.77 8.08
N HIS A 44 -1.78 2.38 9.36
CA HIS A 44 -0.67 1.54 9.81
C HIS A 44 -0.72 0.13 9.21
N LEU A 45 -1.92 -0.46 9.05
CA LEU A 45 -2.07 -1.72 8.34
C LEU A 45 -1.61 -1.59 6.89
N GLY A 46 -2.02 -0.51 6.19
CA GLY A 46 -1.54 -0.18 4.85
C GLY A 46 -0.01 -0.10 4.78
N ASN A 47 0.61 0.56 5.77
CA ASN A 47 2.07 0.63 5.87
C ASN A 47 2.72 -0.76 6.01
N HIS A 48 2.18 -1.65 6.85
CA HIS A 48 2.68 -3.02 6.99
C HIS A 48 2.53 -3.82 5.68
N MET A 49 1.44 -3.64 4.95
CA MET A 49 1.26 -4.27 3.63
C MET A 49 2.31 -3.78 2.63
N LEU A 50 2.56 -2.46 2.55
CA LEU A 50 3.55 -1.89 1.64
C LEU A 50 4.97 -2.33 2.01
N ASN A 51 5.31 -2.39 3.29
CA ASN A 51 6.59 -2.92 3.77
C ASN A 51 6.75 -4.41 3.40
N ALA A 52 5.72 -5.23 3.59
CA ALA A 52 5.76 -6.63 3.19
C ALA A 52 5.98 -6.80 1.68
N ALA A 53 5.39 -5.92 0.86
CA ALA A 53 5.62 -5.90 -0.59
C ALA A 53 7.07 -5.56 -0.94
N ASP A 54 7.65 -4.58 -0.27
CA ASP A 54 9.04 -4.17 -0.48
C ASP A 54 10.02 -5.28 -0.04
N PHE A 55 9.85 -5.84 1.16
CA PHE A 55 10.67 -6.97 1.65
C PHE A 55 10.63 -8.14 0.67
N HIS A 56 9.42 -8.52 0.24
CA HIS A 56 9.23 -9.62 -0.72
C HIS A 56 9.98 -9.39 -2.03
N SER A 57 9.89 -8.19 -2.61
CA SER A 57 10.55 -7.88 -3.87
C SER A 57 12.06 -7.75 -3.73
N ASN A 58 12.56 -7.18 -2.64
CA ASN A 58 14.00 -7.05 -2.36
C ASN A 58 14.67 -8.42 -2.14
N GLU A 59 14.07 -9.31 -1.34
CA GLU A 59 14.57 -10.67 -1.12
C GLU A 59 14.69 -11.47 -2.43
N ARG A 60 13.79 -11.23 -3.38
CA ARG A 60 13.73 -11.92 -4.68
C ARG A 60 14.48 -11.20 -5.80
N GLY A 61 15.17 -10.10 -5.48
CA GLY A 61 16.13 -9.43 -6.36
C GLY A 61 15.51 -8.52 -7.43
N TYR A 62 14.24 -8.16 -7.32
CA TYR A 62 13.57 -7.18 -8.19
C TYR A 62 12.94 -6.01 -7.40
N GLY A 63 13.34 -5.81 -6.15
CA GLY A 63 12.91 -4.71 -5.30
C GLY A 63 13.75 -3.46 -5.46
N MET A 64 13.40 -2.43 -4.66
CA MET A 64 13.99 -1.09 -4.73
C MET A 64 15.51 -1.09 -4.52
N ASN A 65 16.04 -1.97 -3.66
CA ASN A 65 17.49 -2.07 -3.42
C ASN A 65 18.28 -2.33 -4.70
N TYR A 66 17.73 -3.13 -5.62
CA TYR A 66 18.37 -3.36 -6.92
C TYR A 66 17.97 -2.29 -7.94
N LEU A 67 16.68 -1.96 -8.02
CA LEU A 67 16.16 -1.04 -9.03
C LEU A 67 16.80 0.34 -8.96
N ASN A 68 17.04 0.85 -7.75
CA ASN A 68 17.69 2.16 -7.57
C ASN A 68 19.12 2.17 -8.12
N THR A 69 19.81 1.02 -8.17
CA THR A 69 21.16 0.92 -8.79
C THR A 69 21.14 1.06 -10.32
N ILE A 70 19.97 0.90 -10.93
CA ILE A 70 19.77 1.03 -12.38
C ILE A 70 18.79 2.16 -12.72
N ASN A 71 18.69 3.16 -11.84
CA ASN A 71 17.85 4.35 -12.00
C ASN A 71 16.36 4.05 -12.23
N LYS A 72 15.83 3.01 -11.58
CA LYS A 72 14.42 2.62 -11.65
C LYS A 72 13.83 2.49 -10.25
N THR A 73 12.51 2.61 -10.16
CA THR A 73 11.80 2.39 -8.88
C THR A 73 10.38 1.90 -9.13
N TRP A 74 9.77 1.34 -8.07
CA TRP A 74 8.35 1.02 -8.03
C TRP A 74 7.55 2.22 -7.54
N VAL A 75 6.45 2.51 -8.22
CA VAL A 75 5.46 3.51 -7.80
C VAL A 75 4.12 2.83 -7.59
N LEU A 76 3.52 3.05 -6.44
CA LEU A 76 2.18 2.54 -6.12
C LEU A 76 1.15 3.34 -6.93
N SER A 77 0.39 2.63 -7.79
CA SER A 77 -0.67 3.22 -8.59
C SER A 77 -2.04 3.06 -7.94
N ARG A 78 -2.29 1.89 -7.33
CA ARG A 78 -3.57 1.60 -6.66
C ARG A 78 -3.36 0.70 -5.45
N LEU A 79 -4.19 0.91 -4.43
CA LEU A 79 -4.28 0.05 -3.26
C LEU A 79 -5.76 -0.14 -2.90
N ALA A 80 -6.17 -1.38 -2.65
CA ALA A 80 -7.43 -1.72 -2.02
C ALA A 80 -7.15 -2.60 -0.81
N ILE A 81 -7.81 -2.29 0.31
CA ILE A 81 -7.76 -3.05 1.56
C ILE A 81 -9.19 -3.38 1.94
N GLU A 82 -9.49 -4.65 2.14
CA GLU A 82 -10.80 -5.13 2.56
C GLU A 82 -10.65 -5.98 3.81
N MET A 83 -11.29 -5.53 4.90
CA MET A 83 -11.12 -6.13 6.22
C MET A 83 -12.45 -6.70 6.73
N TYR A 84 -12.36 -7.83 7.41
CA TYR A 84 -13.46 -8.48 8.13
C TYR A 84 -13.34 -8.22 9.63
N ASP A 85 -12.10 -8.07 10.10
CA ASP A 85 -11.69 -7.76 11.46
C ASP A 85 -10.32 -7.05 11.42
N MET A 86 -9.86 -6.54 12.55
CA MET A 86 -8.56 -5.87 12.66
C MET A 86 -7.75 -6.46 13.82
N PRO A 87 -6.41 -6.60 13.66
CA PRO A 87 -5.53 -6.97 14.76
C PRO A 87 -5.68 -6.01 15.94
N LYS A 88 -5.76 -6.54 17.17
CA LYS A 88 -5.82 -5.75 18.39
C LYS A 88 -4.43 -5.45 18.93
N ALA A 89 -4.32 -4.40 19.73
CA ALA A 89 -3.06 -4.03 20.36
C ALA A 89 -2.39 -5.22 21.04
N TYR A 90 -1.07 -5.34 20.84
CA TYR A 90 -0.19 -6.44 21.26
C TYR A 90 -0.38 -7.77 20.51
N GLU A 91 -1.34 -7.90 19.59
CA GLU A 91 -1.46 -9.09 18.76
C GLU A 91 -0.35 -9.15 17.70
N LYS A 92 0.24 -10.34 17.54
CA LYS A 92 1.09 -10.65 16.41
C LYS A 92 0.24 -11.09 15.24
N PHE A 93 0.56 -10.56 14.08
CA PHE A 93 -0.10 -10.96 12.82
C PHE A 93 0.92 -11.07 11.71
N TYR A 94 0.49 -11.67 10.61
CA TYR A 94 1.31 -11.85 9.42
C TYR A 94 0.65 -11.18 8.23
N VAL A 95 1.46 -10.55 7.40
CA VAL A 95 1.07 -10.17 6.06
C VAL A 95 1.71 -11.16 5.08
N GLU A 96 0.88 -11.94 4.45
CA GLU A 96 1.26 -12.77 3.31
C GLU A 96 1.09 -11.97 2.04
N THR A 97 2.08 -12.03 1.13
CA THR A 97 2.03 -11.26 -0.12
C THR A 97 2.65 -12.03 -1.29
N TRP A 98 2.07 -11.85 -2.47
CA TRP A 98 2.53 -12.49 -3.72
C TRP A 98 2.19 -11.65 -4.93
N VAL A 99 2.95 -11.84 -6.00
CA VAL A 99 2.68 -11.24 -7.31
C VAL A 99 1.61 -12.08 -8.00
N ASP A 100 0.49 -11.44 -8.35
CA ASP A 100 -0.66 -12.05 -9.03
C ASP A 100 -0.48 -12.05 -10.56
N SER A 101 -0.04 -10.93 -11.10
CA SER A 101 0.21 -10.78 -12.53
C SER A 101 1.26 -9.72 -12.84
N VAL A 102 1.88 -9.84 -14.01
CA VAL A 102 2.86 -8.89 -14.54
C VAL A 102 2.48 -8.53 -15.96
N MET A 103 2.44 -7.24 -16.26
CA MET A 103 2.30 -6.65 -17.58
C MET A 103 3.56 -5.83 -17.88
N LYS A 104 3.69 -5.34 -19.11
CA LYS A 104 4.89 -4.61 -19.53
C LYS A 104 5.33 -3.49 -18.57
N TYR A 105 4.39 -2.72 -18.05
CA TYR A 105 4.64 -1.54 -17.22
C TYR A 105 4.05 -1.64 -15.82
N PHE A 106 3.21 -2.63 -15.55
CA PHE A 106 2.47 -2.77 -14.31
C PHE A 106 2.54 -4.18 -13.76
N THR A 107 2.47 -4.30 -12.45
CA THR A 107 2.28 -5.58 -11.77
C THR A 107 1.14 -5.48 -10.77
N SER A 108 0.37 -6.56 -10.63
CA SER A 108 -0.64 -6.74 -9.60
C SER A 108 -0.09 -7.61 -8.48
N ARG A 109 -0.36 -7.21 -7.25
CA ARG A 109 0.08 -7.90 -6.04
C ARG A 109 -1.09 -8.05 -5.08
N ASN A 110 -1.19 -9.22 -4.48
CA ASN A 110 -2.18 -9.53 -3.47
C ASN A 110 -1.55 -9.58 -2.07
N PHE A 111 -2.41 -9.38 -1.06
CA PHE A 111 -2.08 -9.50 0.35
C PHE A 111 -3.17 -10.27 1.08
N LYS A 112 -2.76 -10.99 2.13
CA LYS A 112 -3.63 -11.61 3.11
C LYS A 112 -3.10 -11.30 4.49
N VAL A 113 -3.96 -10.80 5.36
CA VAL A 113 -3.65 -10.50 6.76
C VAL A 113 -4.20 -11.62 7.62
N VAL A 114 -3.35 -12.27 8.41
CA VAL A 114 -3.71 -13.49 9.13
C VAL A 114 -2.95 -13.57 10.46
N ASN A 115 -3.55 -14.17 11.50
CA ASN A 115 -2.83 -14.47 12.72
C ASN A 115 -2.08 -15.82 12.65
N GLU A 116 -1.46 -16.22 13.74
CA GLU A 116 -0.69 -17.47 13.80
C GLU A 116 -1.60 -18.71 13.71
N GLU A 117 -2.81 -18.63 14.26
CA GLU A 117 -3.80 -19.69 14.29
C GLU A 117 -4.58 -19.85 12.98
N GLY A 118 -4.34 -18.95 12.00
CA GLY A 118 -4.99 -19.00 10.68
C GLY A 118 -6.28 -18.18 10.57
N HIS A 119 -6.64 -17.38 11.61
CA HIS A 119 -7.73 -16.41 11.49
C HIS A 119 -7.36 -15.35 10.46
N VAL A 120 -8.24 -15.11 9.48
CA VAL A 120 -8.04 -14.14 8.41
C VAL A 120 -8.72 -12.83 8.77
N TYR A 121 -7.94 -11.79 8.99
CA TYR A 121 -8.45 -10.44 9.23
C TYR A 121 -8.97 -9.77 7.96
N GLY A 122 -8.35 -10.06 6.82
CA GLY A 122 -8.76 -9.47 5.55
C GLY A 122 -7.72 -9.65 4.44
N TYR A 123 -7.94 -8.94 3.35
CA TYR A 123 -7.15 -9.02 2.14
C TYR A 123 -6.80 -7.63 1.59
N GLY A 124 -5.77 -7.58 0.78
CA GLY A 124 -5.41 -6.38 0.03
C GLY A 124 -5.00 -6.71 -1.39
N LYS A 125 -5.11 -5.73 -2.25
CA LYS A 125 -4.62 -5.77 -3.63
C LYS A 125 -3.97 -4.45 -3.99
N SER A 126 -2.84 -4.50 -4.70
CA SER A 126 -2.16 -3.30 -5.18
C SER A 126 -1.74 -3.44 -6.63
N ILE A 127 -1.63 -2.30 -7.31
CA ILE A 127 -1.06 -2.19 -8.65
C ILE A 127 0.14 -1.25 -8.56
N TRP A 128 1.27 -1.70 -9.10
CA TRP A 128 2.52 -0.97 -9.12
C TRP A 128 2.98 -0.73 -10.55
N ALA A 129 3.50 0.46 -10.81
CA ALA A 129 4.22 0.78 -12.05
C ALA A 129 5.72 0.78 -11.78
N MET A 130 6.51 0.29 -12.73
CA MET A 130 7.93 0.53 -12.74
C MET A 130 8.24 1.74 -13.58
N ILE A 131 8.98 2.69 -13.05
CA ILE A 131 9.35 3.92 -13.74
C ILE A 131 10.86 4.16 -13.71
N ASP A 132 11.34 4.93 -14.66
CA ASP A 132 12.65 5.56 -14.64
C ASP A 132 12.62 6.77 -13.71
N MET A 133 13.63 6.91 -12.83
CA MET A 133 13.61 7.93 -11.77
C MET A 133 13.83 9.36 -12.31
N ASP A 134 14.58 9.53 -13.40
CA ASP A 134 14.87 10.83 -13.97
C ASP A 134 13.72 11.31 -14.88
N THR A 135 13.27 10.44 -15.79
CA THR A 135 12.26 10.80 -16.79
C THR A 135 10.84 10.66 -16.28
N ARG A 136 10.62 9.94 -15.18
CA ARG A 136 9.32 9.58 -14.59
C ARG A 136 8.42 8.78 -15.54
N GLN A 137 9.00 8.21 -16.60
CA GLN A 137 8.26 7.42 -17.60
C GLN A 137 8.22 5.94 -17.22
N PRO A 138 7.12 5.23 -17.53
CA PRO A 138 7.02 3.79 -17.33
C PRO A 138 8.12 3.04 -18.09
N THR A 139 8.72 2.04 -17.45
CA THR A 139 9.77 1.20 -18.03
C THR A 139 9.33 -0.26 -18.13
N ASP A 140 9.96 -0.99 -19.06
CA ASP A 140 9.64 -2.40 -19.30
C ASP A 140 10.12 -3.27 -18.11
N ILE A 141 9.17 -3.87 -17.39
CA ILE A 141 9.44 -4.76 -16.26
C ILE A 141 10.21 -6.01 -16.70
N PHE A 142 9.94 -6.51 -17.90
CA PHE A 142 10.58 -7.73 -18.42
C PHE A 142 12.05 -7.51 -18.79
N ALA A 143 12.48 -6.27 -18.99
CA ALA A 143 13.89 -5.95 -19.21
C ALA A 143 14.74 -6.04 -17.93
N VAL A 144 14.11 -6.09 -16.74
CA VAL A 144 14.83 -6.18 -15.47
C VAL A 144 15.18 -7.63 -15.18
N ARG A 145 16.50 -7.93 -15.11
CA ARG A 145 17.03 -9.27 -14.84
C ARG A 145 16.33 -10.36 -15.68
N GLU A 146 16.16 -10.08 -17.00
CA GLU A 146 15.54 -11.04 -17.93
C GLU A 146 14.15 -11.49 -17.52
N GLY A 147 13.39 -10.60 -16.88
CA GLY A 147 12.03 -10.90 -16.43
C GLY A 147 11.96 -11.77 -15.18
N LEU A 148 12.96 -11.71 -14.29
CA LEU A 148 13.05 -12.50 -13.05
C LEU A 148 11.73 -12.51 -12.24
N ILE A 149 10.99 -11.42 -12.22
CA ILE A 149 9.72 -11.33 -11.50
C ILE A 149 8.70 -12.40 -11.94
N ASN A 150 8.76 -12.85 -13.21
CA ASN A 150 7.84 -13.88 -13.72
C ASN A 150 7.98 -15.23 -12.99
N GLU A 151 9.17 -15.51 -12.43
CA GLU A 151 9.38 -16.72 -11.66
C GLU A 151 8.59 -16.75 -10.34
N TYR A 152 8.16 -15.59 -9.87
CA TYR A 152 7.47 -15.40 -8.58
C TYR A 152 5.98 -15.09 -8.74
N ILE A 153 5.41 -15.23 -9.95
CA ILE A 153 3.96 -15.11 -10.14
C ILE A 153 3.27 -16.31 -9.51
N GLU A 154 2.27 -16.03 -8.67
CA GLU A 154 1.42 -17.03 -8.01
C GLU A 154 -0.06 -16.73 -8.28
N THR A 155 -0.72 -17.62 -9.00
CA THR A 155 -2.13 -17.46 -9.42
C THR A 155 -3.08 -18.44 -8.75
N SER A 156 -2.53 -19.43 -8.05
CA SER A 156 -3.33 -20.47 -7.40
C SER A 156 -3.69 -20.14 -5.95
N TYR A 157 -3.01 -19.17 -5.34
CA TYR A 157 -3.32 -18.74 -3.98
C TYR A 157 -4.45 -17.72 -3.98
N GLU A 158 -5.56 -18.08 -3.34
CA GLU A 158 -6.80 -17.30 -3.40
C GLU A 158 -6.69 -15.94 -2.71
N CYS A 159 -7.24 -14.92 -3.37
CA CYS A 159 -7.47 -13.60 -2.83
C CYS A 159 -8.87 -13.13 -3.21
N PRO A 160 -9.88 -13.34 -2.34
CA PRO A 160 -11.28 -13.10 -2.66
C PRO A 160 -11.68 -11.61 -2.62
N ILE A 161 -10.69 -10.70 -2.59
CA ILE A 161 -10.96 -9.27 -2.61
C ILE A 161 -11.68 -8.85 -3.89
N GLU A 162 -12.67 -7.98 -3.77
CA GLU A 162 -13.35 -7.41 -4.92
C GLU A 162 -12.39 -6.63 -5.84
N LYS A 163 -12.76 -6.53 -7.13
CA LYS A 163 -12.01 -5.72 -8.11
C LYS A 163 -12.02 -4.25 -7.69
N PHE A 164 -10.99 -3.51 -8.13
CA PHE A 164 -10.94 -2.06 -7.93
C PHE A 164 -12.19 -1.38 -8.51
N SER A 165 -12.76 -0.49 -7.72
CA SER A 165 -13.85 0.37 -8.15
C SER A 165 -13.35 1.40 -9.17
N ARG A 166 -14.24 1.81 -10.06
CA ARG A 166 -14.02 3.01 -10.85
C ARG A 166 -14.65 4.20 -10.14
N VAL A 167 -13.87 4.92 -9.34
CA VAL A 167 -14.32 6.17 -8.75
C VAL A 167 -14.50 7.20 -9.87
N LYS A 168 -15.76 7.52 -10.17
CA LYS A 168 -16.11 8.57 -11.15
C LYS A 168 -16.12 9.91 -10.41
N VAL A 169 -15.57 10.93 -11.05
CA VAL A 169 -15.67 12.32 -10.63
C VAL A 169 -16.80 12.94 -11.46
N THR A 170 -17.83 13.45 -10.80
CA THR A 170 -19.04 13.98 -11.47
C THR A 170 -18.97 15.48 -11.71
N GLY A 171 -18.06 16.18 -11.02
CA GLY A 171 -17.92 17.63 -11.05
C GLY A 171 -18.79 18.37 -10.03
N GLU A 172 -19.56 17.62 -9.22
CA GLU A 172 -20.32 18.13 -8.09
C GLU A 172 -19.69 17.61 -6.78
N GLU A 173 -18.67 18.33 -6.32
CA GLU A 173 -17.87 17.93 -5.18
C GLU A 173 -17.92 19.00 -4.08
N GLU A 174 -17.99 18.55 -2.82
CA GLU A 174 -17.93 19.40 -1.65
C GLU A 174 -16.53 19.37 -1.04
N LEU A 175 -15.88 20.51 -0.88
CA LEU A 175 -14.63 20.62 -0.13
C LEU A 175 -14.92 20.45 1.35
N LEU A 176 -14.45 19.36 1.95
CA LEU A 176 -14.63 19.09 3.37
C LEU A 176 -13.48 19.62 4.22
N ARG A 177 -12.26 19.53 3.71
CA ARG A 177 -11.05 19.89 4.50
C ARG A 177 -9.90 20.26 3.60
N SER A 178 -9.08 21.21 4.05
CA SER A 178 -7.75 21.51 3.51
C SER A 178 -6.72 21.40 4.63
N ILE A 179 -5.60 20.77 4.35
CA ILE A 179 -4.48 20.62 5.29
C ILE A 179 -3.16 21.00 4.62
N ASN A 180 -2.25 21.57 5.37
CA ASN A 180 -0.86 21.76 4.93
C ASN A 180 -0.08 20.46 5.17
N THR A 181 0.92 20.21 4.33
CA THR A 181 1.85 19.09 4.48
C THR A 181 3.05 19.49 5.30
N TYR A 182 3.53 18.57 6.16
CA TYR A 182 4.61 18.79 7.11
C TYR A 182 5.67 17.69 7.03
N TYR A 183 6.72 17.82 7.86
CA TYR A 183 7.84 16.88 7.93
C TYR A 183 7.43 15.41 8.03
N ASN A 184 6.44 15.08 8.89
CA ASN A 184 6.00 13.69 9.11
C ASN A 184 5.17 13.11 7.97
N ASP A 185 4.81 13.92 6.97
CA ASP A 185 4.07 13.46 5.80
C ASP A 185 5.00 12.97 4.68
N VAL A 186 6.31 13.29 4.76
CA VAL A 186 7.26 13.07 3.67
C VAL A 186 8.02 11.76 3.86
N ASP A 187 8.08 10.95 2.80
CA ASP A 187 8.80 9.69 2.76
C ASP A 187 10.28 9.84 2.33
N VAL A 188 10.98 8.70 2.23
CA VAL A 188 12.40 8.63 1.83
C VAL A 188 12.67 9.13 0.40
N ASN A 189 11.63 9.24 -0.44
CA ASN A 189 11.72 9.74 -1.80
C ASN A 189 11.43 11.24 -1.90
N GLY A 190 11.09 11.89 -0.78
CA GLY A 190 10.75 13.31 -0.74
C GLY A 190 9.30 13.64 -1.12
N HIS A 191 8.43 12.64 -1.23
CA HIS A 191 7.02 12.79 -1.56
C HIS A 191 6.14 12.57 -0.33
N ILE A 192 4.90 13.09 -0.39
CA ILE A 192 3.92 12.74 0.64
C ILE A 192 3.66 11.24 0.56
N THR A 193 3.91 10.54 1.67
CA THR A 193 3.81 9.08 1.70
C THR A 193 2.39 8.60 1.44
N SER A 194 2.28 7.49 0.70
CA SER A 194 1.00 6.90 0.32
C SER A 194 0.04 6.68 1.49
N VAL A 195 0.58 6.33 2.66
CA VAL A 195 -0.21 6.06 3.87
C VAL A 195 -0.81 7.34 4.46
N LYS A 196 -0.15 8.49 4.32
CA LYS A 196 -0.66 9.76 4.86
C LYS A 196 -1.96 10.22 4.19
N TYR A 197 -2.14 9.93 2.91
CA TYR A 197 -3.44 10.17 2.25
C TYR A 197 -4.56 9.35 2.90
N ILE A 198 -4.27 8.11 3.32
CA ILE A 198 -5.22 7.24 4.02
C ILE A 198 -5.57 7.84 5.39
N GLU A 199 -4.54 8.18 6.19
CA GLU A 199 -4.71 8.73 7.54
C GLU A 199 -5.51 10.04 7.51
N HIS A 200 -5.09 11.01 6.69
CA HIS A 200 -5.75 12.30 6.59
C HIS A 200 -7.19 12.22 6.05
N LEU A 201 -7.47 11.26 5.14
CA LEU A 201 -8.83 11.05 4.65
C LEU A 201 -9.73 10.46 5.74
N LEU A 202 -9.22 9.51 6.51
CA LEU A 202 -9.96 8.87 7.59
C LEU A 202 -10.22 9.82 8.79
N ASP A 203 -9.43 10.87 8.93
CA ASP A 203 -9.67 11.96 9.89
C ASP A 203 -10.88 12.85 9.54
N LEU A 204 -11.59 12.60 8.43
CA LEU A 204 -12.81 13.33 8.10
C LEU A 204 -14.03 12.92 8.93
N TRP A 205 -13.98 11.78 9.59
CA TRP A 205 -15.02 11.32 10.50
C TRP A 205 -14.58 11.48 11.95
N ASP A 206 -15.54 11.77 12.83
CA ASP A 206 -15.31 11.89 14.25
C ASP A 206 -15.27 10.54 14.99
N LEU A 207 -14.95 10.57 16.28
CA LEU A 207 -14.87 9.36 17.10
C LEU A 207 -16.23 8.69 17.31
N ASP A 208 -17.34 9.44 17.28
CA ASP A 208 -18.69 8.87 17.47
C ASP A 208 -19.08 8.03 16.24
N TRP A 209 -18.65 8.45 15.04
CA TRP A 209 -18.77 7.62 13.84
C TRP A 209 -18.05 6.28 14.01
N TYR A 210 -16.78 6.30 14.43
CA TYR A 210 -15.97 5.09 14.61
C TYR A 210 -16.41 4.19 15.77
N ARG A 211 -17.27 4.68 16.71
CA ARG A 211 -17.91 3.83 17.75
C ARG A 211 -18.97 2.89 17.18
N THR A 212 -19.54 3.26 16.04
CA THR A 212 -20.68 2.56 15.44
C THR A 212 -20.40 2.01 14.05
N HIS A 213 -19.23 2.32 13.49
CA HIS A 213 -18.86 1.92 12.15
C HIS A 213 -17.44 1.34 12.09
N PHE A 214 -17.27 0.33 11.25
CA PHE A 214 -16.02 -0.33 10.97
C PHE A 214 -15.66 -0.12 9.50
N ILE A 215 -14.39 0.18 9.19
CA ILE A 215 -13.93 0.35 7.80
C ILE A 215 -13.88 -1.03 7.14
N LYS A 216 -14.90 -1.33 6.34
CA LYS A 216 -14.98 -2.60 5.59
C LYS A 216 -14.02 -2.61 4.42
N ARG A 217 -13.92 -1.50 3.67
CA ARG A 217 -13.09 -1.41 2.49
C ARG A 217 -12.56 0.02 2.30
N PHE A 218 -11.28 0.10 1.99
CA PHE A 218 -10.61 1.33 1.59
C PHE A 218 -9.96 1.13 0.23
N GLU A 219 -10.20 2.04 -0.71
CA GLU A 219 -9.55 2.06 -2.01
C GLU A 219 -8.93 3.42 -2.29
N ILE A 220 -7.73 3.41 -2.85
CA ILE A 220 -7.06 4.63 -3.32
C ILE A 220 -6.38 4.38 -4.67
N ALA A 221 -6.54 5.33 -5.59
CA ALA A 221 -5.81 5.41 -6.84
C ALA A 221 -4.97 6.69 -6.83
N TYR A 222 -3.68 6.55 -7.00
CA TYR A 222 -2.74 7.67 -7.05
C TYR A 222 -2.60 8.16 -8.49
N VAL A 223 -2.72 9.47 -8.67
CA VAL A 223 -2.72 10.17 -9.98
C VAL A 223 -1.47 11.03 -10.12
N ALA A 224 -1.12 11.78 -9.06
CA ALA A 224 0.06 12.63 -9.02
C ALA A 224 0.66 12.65 -7.61
N GLU A 225 1.95 12.95 -7.52
CA GLU A 225 2.68 13.09 -6.26
C GLU A 225 2.46 14.48 -5.66
N ALA A 226 2.42 14.57 -4.33
CA ALA A 226 2.50 15.82 -3.59
C ALA A 226 3.80 15.88 -2.79
N HIS A 227 4.22 17.09 -2.44
CA HIS A 227 5.48 17.37 -1.78
C HIS A 227 5.28 18.20 -0.51
N HIS A 228 6.33 18.32 0.27
CA HIS A 228 6.34 19.23 1.41
C HIS A 228 6.00 20.66 0.96
N GLY A 229 5.08 21.30 1.67
CA GLY A 229 4.62 22.66 1.37
C GLY A 229 3.39 22.73 0.47
N ASP A 230 3.00 21.64 -0.20
CA ASP A 230 1.69 21.56 -0.89
C ASP A 230 0.56 21.54 0.15
N GLN A 231 -0.58 22.12 -0.20
CA GLN A 231 -1.81 21.98 0.58
C GLN A 231 -2.67 20.87 -0.03
N LEU A 232 -3.08 19.89 0.76
CA LEU A 232 -4.00 18.84 0.34
C LEU A 232 -5.44 19.25 0.61
N ASN A 233 -6.30 19.10 -0.40
CA ASN A 233 -7.73 19.41 -0.32
C ASN A 233 -8.54 18.13 -0.52
N PHE A 234 -9.46 17.86 0.40
CA PHE A 234 -10.28 16.66 0.44
C PHE A 234 -11.71 17.00 0.04
N TYR A 235 -12.12 16.50 -1.13
CA TYR A 235 -13.45 16.70 -1.68
C TYR A 235 -14.24 15.41 -1.60
N ARG A 236 -15.48 15.50 -1.07
CA ARG A 236 -16.45 14.42 -1.15
C ARG A 236 -17.27 14.56 -2.42
N GLU A 237 -17.40 13.47 -3.15
CA GLU A 237 -18.27 13.39 -4.31
C GLU A 237 -19.74 13.23 -3.89
N HIS A 238 -20.63 14.01 -4.48
CA HIS A 238 -22.05 13.75 -4.41
C HIS A 238 -22.44 12.71 -5.47
N ARG A 239 -23.25 11.74 -5.09
CA ARG A 239 -23.78 10.71 -5.98
C ARG A 239 -25.27 10.94 -6.18
N GLU A 240 -25.77 10.70 -7.41
CA GLU A 240 -27.22 10.72 -7.69
C GLU A 240 -28.00 9.71 -6.81
N ILE A 241 -27.37 8.61 -6.45
CA ILE A 241 -27.87 7.61 -5.51
C ILE A 241 -26.81 7.45 -4.43
N GLU A 242 -27.02 8.10 -3.31
CA GLU A 242 -26.19 7.89 -2.12
C GLU A 242 -26.42 6.48 -1.58
N ARG A 243 -25.36 5.74 -1.40
CA ARG A 243 -25.36 4.49 -0.65
C ARG A 243 -24.92 4.82 0.76
N GLU A 244 -25.73 4.43 1.71
CA GLU A 244 -25.40 4.56 3.12
C GLU A 244 -24.03 3.92 3.37
N ASN A 245 -23.13 4.64 4.05
CA ASN A 245 -21.80 4.19 4.45
C ASN A 245 -20.78 3.92 3.30
N ASP A 246 -21.05 4.35 2.06
CA ASP A 246 -20.18 4.18 0.90
C ASP A 246 -19.84 5.53 0.25
N PHE A 247 -18.62 6.02 0.47
CA PHE A 247 -18.20 7.38 0.14
C PHE A 247 -17.09 7.38 -0.92
N ASN A 248 -17.18 8.32 -1.88
CA ASN A 248 -16.14 8.61 -2.84
C ASN A 248 -15.51 9.98 -2.56
N PHE A 249 -14.20 10.04 -2.77
CA PHE A 249 -13.42 11.26 -2.57
C PHE A 249 -12.48 11.51 -3.75
N LYS A 250 -12.23 12.78 -3.98
CA LYS A 250 -11.12 13.30 -4.75
C LYS A 250 -10.19 14.06 -3.81
N ILE A 251 -8.89 13.82 -3.89
CA ILE A 251 -7.89 14.60 -3.18
C ILE A 251 -7.09 15.37 -4.23
N THR A 252 -6.95 16.66 -4.03
CA THR A 252 -6.11 17.51 -4.86
C THR A 252 -4.97 18.07 -4.02
N LYS A 253 -3.95 18.61 -4.68
CA LYS A 253 -2.96 19.48 -4.06
C LYS A 253 -3.05 20.87 -4.63
N THR A 254 -2.87 21.88 -3.80
CA THR A 254 -2.60 23.25 -4.22
C THR A 254 -1.11 23.51 -4.04
N THR A 255 -0.44 23.83 -5.12
CA THR A 255 0.99 24.15 -5.13
C THR A 255 1.25 25.61 -4.76
N SER A 256 2.50 25.98 -4.53
CA SER A 256 2.89 27.35 -4.12
C SER A 256 2.51 28.44 -5.15
N ASP A 257 2.29 28.08 -6.41
CA ASP A 257 1.81 28.99 -7.47
C ASP A 257 0.28 29.01 -7.59
N ASN A 258 -0.45 28.46 -6.60
CA ASN A 258 -1.90 28.32 -6.54
C ASN A 258 -2.50 27.43 -7.66
N THR A 259 -1.72 26.55 -8.25
CA THR A 259 -2.25 25.55 -9.19
C THR A 259 -2.85 24.39 -8.42
N GLU A 260 -4.09 24.02 -8.73
CA GLU A 260 -4.74 22.84 -8.14
C GLU A 260 -4.63 21.64 -9.08
N VAL A 261 -4.11 20.51 -8.55
CA VAL A 261 -3.85 19.27 -9.29
C VAL A 261 -4.42 18.08 -8.53
N GLU A 262 -5.15 17.21 -9.21
CA GLU A 262 -5.64 15.96 -8.64
C GLU A 262 -4.47 15.04 -8.27
N THR A 263 -4.47 14.56 -7.03
CA THR A 263 -3.45 13.61 -6.52
C THR A 263 -3.98 12.21 -6.34
N CYS A 264 -5.21 12.07 -5.80
CA CYS A 264 -5.79 10.77 -5.51
C CYS A 264 -7.29 10.74 -5.73
N ARG A 265 -7.80 9.53 -6.01
CA ARG A 265 -9.22 9.17 -5.90
C ARG A 265 -9.38 8.05 -4.91
N CYS A 266 -10.33 8.19 -4.00
CA CYS A 266 -10.54 7.22 -2.93
C CYS A 266 -11.99 6.78 -2.86
N ARG A 267 -12.20 5.57 -2.33
CA ARG A 267 -13.51 5.08 -1.89
C ARG A 267 -13.36 4.48 -0.51
N VAL A 268 -14.28 4.80 0.38
CA VAL A 268 -14.35 4.24 1.72
C VAL A 268 -15.73 3.64 1.92
N LEU A 269 -15.77 2.36 2.27
CA LEU A 269 -17.00 1.64 2.64
C LEU A 269 -16.90 1.25 4.10
N PHE A 270 -17.91 1.64 4.87
CA PHE A 270 -18.07 1.24 6.26
C PHE A 270 -19.18 0.20 6.39
N ASN A 271 -19.07 -0.65 7.42
CA ASN A 271 -20.16 -1.46 7.94
C ASN A 271 -20.59 -0.90 9.29
N SER A 272 -21.89 -0.86 9.56
CA SER A 272 -22.41 -0.61 10.89
C SER A 272 -22.07 -1.78 11.82
N ILE A 273 -21.69 -1.47 13.06
CA ILE A 273 -21.37 -2.47 14.10
C ILE A 273 -22.62 -2.85 14.91
N LEU A 274 -23.71 -2.09 14.75
CA LEU A 274 -24.99 -2.26 15.47
C LEU A 274 -25.89 -3.26 14.78
#